data_1076bbe275370b9f147ce2adee798014
#
_entry.id   1076bbe275370b9f147ce2adee798014
#
_cell.length_a   1.000
_cell.length_b   1.000
_cell.length_c   1.000
_cell.angle_alpha   90.00
_cell.angle_beta   90.00
_cell.angle_gamma   90.00
#
_symmetry.space_group_name_H-M   'P 1'
#
loop_
_entity.id
_entity.type
_entity.pdbx_description
1 polymer ?
#
loop_
_entity_poly.entity_id
_entity_poly.type
_entity_poly.pdbx_seq_one_letter_code
_entity_poly.pdbx_strand_id
1 'polypeptide(L)'
;VSYNSIVSVSSGAQKIIAASDNAIFTFDLEDEFIRKYSSLDGLSGETISKIHYAESSDIIIIGYTNGLIEIIKPDGNVLTVVDIINKSTIPQNKKGINHFTSDGNLIYIATDFGVAVYDISTFQFGDTYFLGNNGSTVTVTQTAIYNNILYASCRDNGGLKYIDLDNPNKIDFNQWQTYTGNYFGVQVVSNKLFTVKSDRIIYELEQTGLIPREPLQSIPIDFRAGFDQLVLTFSNEIQLFDNDLNLMI
;
A
#
# COMPACT_ATOMS: atom_id res chain seq x y z
N VAL A 1 16.47 -20.30 -0.81
CA VAL A 1 15.31 -19.40 -0.71
C VAL A 1 14.05 -20.21 -0.93
N SER A 2 13.09 -20.13 -0.02
CA SER A 2 11.80 -20.81 -0.14
C SER A 2 10.81 -19.89 -0.84
N TYR A 3 10.19 -20.36 -1.91
CA TYR A 3 9.13 -19.64 -2.62
C TYR A 3 7.74 -20.20 -2.29
N ASN A 4 7.61 -20.88 -1.15
CA ASN A 4 6.39 -21.61 -0.79
C ASN A 4 5.29 -20.73 -0.15
N SER A 5 5.62 -19.50 0.21
CA SER A 5 4.69 -18.56 0.83
C SER A 5 4.82 -17.19 0.16
N ILE A 6 3.80 -16.78 -0.57
CA ILE A 6 3.74 -15.45 -1.17
C ILE A 6 3.16 -14.48 -0.17
N VAL A 7 3.90 -13.41 0.13
CA VAL A 7 3.51 -12.37 1.10
C VAL A 7 2.96 -11.12 0.44
N SER A 8 3.37 -10.86 -0.81
CA SER A 8 2.90 -9.69 -1.56
C SER A 8 3.02 -9.92 -3.06
N VAL A 9 2.10 -9.35 -3.83
CA VAL A 9 2.14 -9.33 -5.29
C VAL A 9 1.93 -7.90 -5.76
N SER A 10 2.57 -7.52 -6.86
CA SER A 10 2.33 -6.28 -7.59
C SER A 10 2.41 -6.56 -9.08
N SER A 11 1.71 -5.78 -9.89
CA SER A 11 1.71 -5.99 -11.35
C SER A 11 1.63 -4.66 -12.09
N GLY A 12 2.09 -4.68 -13.32
CA GLY A 12 1.83 -3.69 -14.36
C GLY A 12 1.35 -4.39 -15.62
N ALA A 13 1.23 -3.68 -16.75
CA ALA A 13 0.70 -4.21 -17.99
C ALA A 13 1.51 -5.40 -18.55
N GLN A 14 2.82 -5.40 -18.33
CA GLN A 14 3.73 -6.40 -18.92
C GLN A 14 4.44 -7.28 -17.88
N LYS A 15 4.30 -7.00 -16.57
CA LYS A 15 5.11 -7.65 -15.56
C LYS A 15 4.31 -7.99 -14.30
N ILE A 16 4.47 -9.20 -13.81
CA ILE A 16 3.97 -9.63 -12.50
C ILE A 16 5.15 -9.79 -11.56
N ILE A 17 5.07 -9.22 -10.38
CA ILE A 17 6.08 -9.32 -9.34
C ILE A 17 5.47 -9.98 -8.13
N ALA A 18 6.14 -10.98 -7.58
CA ALA A 18 5.73 -11.62 -6.33
C ALA A 18 6.89 -11.72 -5.35
N ALA A 19 6.59 -11.48 -4.08
CA ALA A 19 7.53 -11.60 -2.98
C ALA A 19 7.19 -12.80 -2.10
N SER A 20 8.20 -13.55 -1.75
CA SER A 20 8.20 -14.45 -0.60
C SER A 20 8.81 -13.74 0.61
N ASP A 21 9.03 -14.43 1.73
CA ASP A 21 9.53 -13.81 2.97
C ASP A 21 10.78 -12.93 2.79
N ASN A 22 11.72 -13.31 1.91
CA ASN A 22 13.01 -12.62 1.73
C ASN A 22 13.55 -12.66 0.30
N ALA A 23 12.70 -12.94 -0.67
CA ALA A 23 13.07 -12.97 -2.07
C ALA A 23 11.92 -12.53 -2.96
N ILE A 24 12.28 -12.07 -4.14
CA ILE A 24 11.34 -11.61 -5.17
C ILE A 24 11.55 -12.42 -6.43
N PHE A 25 10.49 -12.64 -7.16
CA PHE A 25 10.54 -13.06 -8.55
C PHE A 25 9.63 -12.18 -9.40
N THR A 26 10.08 -11.90 -10.60
CA THR A 26 9.32 -11.19 -11.63
C THR A 26 9.02 -12.15 -12.76
N PHE A 27 7.84 -12.04 -13.32
CA PHE A 27 7.42 -12.75 -14.52
C PHE A 27 7.06 -11.70 -15.57
N ASP A 28 7.78 -11.73 -16.69
CA ASP A 28 7.49 -10.90 -17.86
C ASP A 28 6.41 -11.60 -18.69
N LEU A 29 5.35 -10.88 -19.06
CA LEU A 29 4.20 -11.43 -19.78
C LEU A 29 4.44 -11.51 -21.30
N GLU A 30 5.45 -10.81 -21.82
CA GLU A 30 5.77 -10.80 -23.27
C GLU A 30 6.65 -11.98 -23.66
N ASP A 31 7.75 -12.19 -22.93
CA ASP A 31 8.74 -13.23 -23.23
C ASP A 31 8.69 -14.44 -22.27
N GLU A 32 7.76 -14.42 -21.31
CA GLU A 32 7.56 -15.45 -20.27
C GLU A 32 8.82 -15.68 -19.40
N PHE A 33 9.71 -14.68 -19.32
CA PHE A 33 10.95 -14.80 -18.59
C PHE A 33 10.75 -14.59 -17.09
N ILE A 34 11.32 -15.48 -16.27
CA ILE A 34 11.33 -15.37 -14.83
C ILE A 34 12.71 -14.91 -14.35
N ARG A 35 12.76 -13.75 -13.68
CA ARG A 35 13.94 -13.29 -12.95
C ARG A 35 13.69 -13.39 -11.45
N LYS A 36 14.74 -13.77 -10.72
CA LYS A 36 14.71 -13.92 -9.26
C LYS A 36 15.70 -12.95 -8.64
N TYR A 37 15.31 -12.38 -7.49
CA TYR A 37 16.17 -11.54 -6.67
C TYR A 37 16.15 -12.07 -5.24
N SER A 38 17.33 -12.21 -4.68
CA SER A 38 17.58 -12.71 -3.32
C SER A 38 18.77 -11.98 -2.70
N SER A 39 19.23 -12.41 -1.55
CA SER A 39 20.47 -11.89 -0.95
C SER A 39 21.72 -12.09 -1.83
N LEU A 40 21.69 -13.05 -2.74
CA LEU A 40 22.78 -13.25 -3.72
C LEU A 40 22.79 -12.15 -4.79
N ASP A 41 21.65 -11.49 -5.01
CA ASP A 41 21.46 -10.44 -6.00
C ASP A 41 21.46 -9.05 -5.36
N GLY A 42 21.81 -8.95 -4.07
CA GLY A 42 21.99 -7.69 -3.33
C GLY A 42 20.84 -7.30 -2.42
N LEU A 43 19.77 -8.12 -2.26
CA LEU A 43 18.75 -7.87 -1.23
C LEU A 43 19.31 -8.14 0.16
N SER A 44 18.79 -7.44 1.16
CA SER A 44 19.20 -7.56 2.57
C SER A 44 18.91 -8.94 3.19
N GLY A 45 17.91 -9.66 2.65
CA GLY A 45 17.42 -10.91 3.23
C GLY A 45 16.50 -10.75 4.44
N GLU A 46 16.11 -9.52 4.77
CA GLU A 46 15.12 -9.21 5.81
C GLU A 46 13.70 -9.67 5.41
N THR A 47 12.77 -9.66 6.36
CA THR A 47 11.39 -10.09 6.12
C THR A 47 10.61 -9.04 5.34
N ILE A 48 10.25 -9.36 4.10
CA ILE A 48 9.45 -8.50 3.22
C ILE A 48 8.03 -8.40 3.77
N SER A 49 7.48 -7.19 3.79
CA SER A 49 6.08 -6.94 4.15
C SER A 49 5.22 -6.62 2.92
N LYS A 50 5.69 -5.77 2.03
CA LYS A 50 4.96 -5.35 0.83
C LYS A 50 5.92 -5.05 -0.32
N ILE A 51 5.42 -5.20 -1.54
CA ILE A 51 6.10 -4.75 -2.75
C ILE A 51 5.18 -3.86 -3.58
N HIS A 52 5.80 -3.03 -4.39
CA HIS A 52 5.11 -2.17 -5.35
C HIS A 52 5.92 -2.04 -6.63
N TYR A 53 5.26 -2.11 -7.76
CA TYR A 53 5.85 -1.88 -9.06
C TYR A 53 5.44 -0.51 -9.59
N ALA A 54 6.39 0.41 -9.63
CA ALA A 54 6.23 1.73 -10.25
C ALA A 54 6.50 1.58 -11.76
N GLU A 55 5.46 1.19 -12.49
CA GLU A 55 5.54 0.80 -13.90
C GLU A 55 6.14 1.88 -14.80
N SER A 56 5.74 3.15 -14.60
CA SER A 56 6.24 4.28 -15.41
C SER A 56 7.77 4.45 -15.38
N SER A 57 8.42 3.92 -14.36
CA SER A 57 9.86 4.02 -14.12
C SER A 57 10.57 2.66 -14.15
N ASP A 58 9.82 1.58 -14.36
CA ASP A 58 10.28 0.17 -14.26
C ASP A 58 11.05 -0.12 -12.95
N ILE A 59 10.53 0.41 -11.84
CA ILE A 59 11.15 0.30 -10.51
C ILE A 59 10.31 -0.62 -9.62
N ILE A 60 10.96 -1.58 -8.95
CA ILE A 60 10.33 -2.40 -7.92
C ILE A 60 10.73 -1.86 -6.54
N ILE A 61 9.74 -1.48 -5.73
CA ILE A 61 9.93 -0.99 -4.37
C ILE A 61 9.57 -2.12 -3.41
N ILE A 62 10.45 -2.41 -2.48
CA ILE A 62 10.33 -3.48 -1.49
C ILE A 62 10.29 -2.84 -0.11
N GLY A 63 9.23 -3.06 0.63
CA GLY A 63 9.09 -2.65 2.03
C GLY A 63 9.25 -3.85 2.94
N TYR A 64 9.86 -3.63 4.08
CA TYR A 64 10.16 -4.63 5.09
C TYR A 64 9.45 -4.37 6.40
N THR A 65 9.30 -5.40 7.21
CA THR A 65 8.61 -5.31 8.51
C THR A 65 9.32 -4.41 9.52
N ASN A 66 10.62 -4.18 9.33
CA ASN A 66 11.46 -3.33 10.19
C ASN A 66 11.62 -1.89 9.70
N GLY A 67 10.96 -1.53 8.56
CA GLY A 67 11.04 -0.20 7.96
C GLY A 67 12.19 0.00 6.97
N LEU A 68 12.95 -1.06 6.66
CA LEU A 68 13.87 -1.04 5.53
C LEU A 68 13.06 -0.88 4.23
N ILE A 69 13.62 -0.17 3.27
CA ILE A 69 13.12 -0.12 1.89
C ILE A 69 14.29 -0.47 0.98
N GLU A 70 14.04 -1.33 0.00
CA GLU A 70 14.97 -1.59 -1.09
C GLU A 70 14.29 -1.32 -2.42
N ILE A 71 15.06 -0.85 -3.38
CA ILE A 71 14.57 -0.44 -4.69
C ILE A 71 15.40 -1.17 -5.75
N ILE A 72 14.76 -2.03 -6.52
CA ILE A 72 15.37 -2.63 -7.70
C ILE A 72 15.14 -1.68 -8.87
N LYS A 73 16.23 -1.19 -9.44
CA LYS A 73 16.23 -0.28 -10.59
C LYS A 73 16.13 -1.04 -11.91
N PRO A 74 15.82 -0.38 -13.04
CA PRO A 74 15.72 -1.03 -14.37
C PRO A 74 16.99 -1.77 -14.80
N ASP A 75 18.15 -1.31 -14.35
CA ASP A 75 19.45 -1.94 -14.59
C ASP A 75 19.71 -3.17 -13.70
N GLY A 76 18.79 -3.49 -12.79
CA GLY A 76 18.89 -4.59 -11.83
C GLY A 76 19.67 -4.26 -10.57
N ASN A 77 20.23 -3.05 -10.44
CA ASN A 77 20.91 -2.63 -9.23
C ASN A 77 19.93 -2.41 -8.08
N VAL A 78 20.33 -2.79 -6.87
CA VAL A 78 19.55 -2.61 -5.65
C VAL A 78 20.05 -1.38 -4.90
N LEU A 79 19.12 -0.45 -4.60
CA LEU A 79 19.35 0.68 -3.72
C LEU A 79 18.72 0.39 -2.36
N THR A 80 19.51 0.46 -1.31
CA THR A 80 19.06 0.28 0.08
C THR A 80 18.77 1.64 0.72
N VAL A 81 17.57 1.81 1.29
CA VAL A 81 17.07 3.04 1.89
C VAL A 81 16.77 2.78 3.38
N VAL A 82 17.57 3.40 4.25
CA VAL A 82 17.57 3.12 5.70
C VAL A 82 16.97 4.25 6.56
N ASP A 83 16.39 5.24 5.95
CA ASP A 83 15.91 6.46 6.62
C ASP A 83 14.87 6.17 7.70
N ILE A 84 13.88 5.31 7.42
CA ILE A 84 12.88 4.91 8.41
C ILE A 84 13.53 4.08 9.54
N ILE A 85 14.40 3.14 9.20
CA ILE A 85 15.15 2.34 10.20
C ILE A 85 15.92 3.25 11.15
N ASN A 86 16.61 4.24 10.63
CA ASN A 86 17.50 5.11 11.39
C ASN A 86 16.77 6.24 12.13
N LYS A 87 15.45 6.42 11.88
CA LYS A 87 14.67 7.50 12.52
C LYS A 87 14.42 7.17 13.99
N SER A 88 15.22 7.75 14.89
CA SER A 88 15.17 7.49 16.33
C SER A 88 13.89 7.96 17.03
N THR A 89 13.17 8.91 16.42
CA THR A 89 11.89 9.43 16.94
C THR A 89 10.72 8.47 16.76
N ILE A 90 10.89 7.41 15.95
CA ILE A 90 9.87 6.37 15.75
C ILE A 90 10.33 5.10 16.48
N PRO A 91 9.50 4.54 17.38
CA PRO A 91 9.80 3.28 18.05
C PRO A 91 10.03 2.14 17.04
N GLN A 92 10.96 1.24 17.35
CA GLN A 92 11.36 0.16 16.43
C GLN A 92 10.21 -0.75 16.01
N ASN A 93 9.28 -1.02 16.93
CA ASN A 93 8.08 -1.83 16.69
C ASN A 93 6.94 -1.07 15.96
N LYS A 94 7.20 0.15 15.48
CA LYS A 94 6.26 1.01 14.73
C LYS A 94 6.78 1.41 13.36
N LYS A 95 7.76 0.70 12.82
CA LYS A 95 8.41 1.04 11.54
C LYS A 95 7.92 0.22 10.35
N GLY A 96 7.00 -0.71 10.56
CA GLY A 96 6.50 -1.60 9.51
C GLY A 96 5.92 -0.84 8.31
N ILE A 97 6.20 -1.38 7.11
CA ILE A 97 5.66 -0.89 5.84
C ILE A 97 4.41 -1.71 5.52
N ASN A 98 3.28 -1.03 5.29
CA ASN A 98 1.98 -1.68 5.11
C ASN A 98 1.45 -1.62 3.67
N HIS A 99 1.72 -0.53 2.94
CA HIS A 99 1.22 -0.35 1.58
C HIS A 99 2.00 0.75 0.85
N PHE A 100 1.93 0.72 -0.47
CA PHE A 100 2.46 1.76 -1.35
C PHE A 100 1.38 2.23 -2.33
N THR A 101 1.36 3.53 -2.60
CA THR A 101 0.51 4.15 -3.63
C THR A 101 1.34 5.13 -4.44
N SER A 102 1.34 4.98 -5.76
CA SER A 102 2.06 5.88 -6.67
C SER A 102 1.19 7.06 -7.11
N ASP A 103 1.83 8.22 -7.23
CA ASP A 103 1.31 9.40 -7.94
C ASP A 103 2.48 10.04 -8.71
N GLY A 104 2.58 9.71 -9.98
CA GLY A 104 3.77 10.07 -10.77
C GLY A 104 5.04 9.51 -10.14
N ASN A 105 5.97 10.39 -9.78
CA ASN A 105 7.23 10.02 -9.12
C ASN A 105 7.12 9.93 -7.59
N LEU A 106 6.00 10.32 -7.01
CA LEU A 106 5.79 10.26 -5.57
C LEU A 106 5.18 8.92 -5.17
N ILE A 107 5.76 8.32 -4.14
CA ILE A 107 5.27 7.09 -3.52
C ILE A 107 4.80 7.43 -2.11
N TYR A 108 3.51 7.27 -1.86
CA TYR A 108 2.92 7.36 -0.53
C TYR A 108 3.03 6.01 0.16
N ILE A 109 3.77 5.96 1.25
CA ILE A 109 4.10 4.75 1.99
C ILE A 109 3.26 4.71 3.26
N ALA A 110 2.28 3.82 3.32
CA ALA A 110 1.53 3.53 4.53
C ALA A 110 2.40 2.76 5.51
N THR A 111 2.49 3.24 6.75
CA THR A 111 3.36 2.68 7.78
C THR A 111 2.64 2.54 9.13
N ASP A 112 3.29 1.90 10.10
CA ASP A 112 2.75 1.82 11.47
C ASP A 112 2.80 3.16 12.24
N PHE A 113 3.34 4.21 11.64
CA PHE A 113 3.44 5.54 12.27
C PHE A 113 2.70 6.65 11.51
N GLY A 114 2.20 6.39 10.32
CA GLY A 114 1.55 7.37 9.46
C GLY A 114 1.80 7.12 7.98
N VAL A 115 1.87 8.19 7.18
CA VAL A 115 2.21 8.14 5.75
C VAL A 115 3.52 8.87 5.51
N ALA A 116 4.51 8.19 4.94
CA ALA A 116 5.74 8.81 4.47
C ALA A 116 5.67 9.01 2.94
N VAL A 117 6.25 10.09 2.45
CA VAL A 117 6.33 10.39 1.02
C VAL A 117 7.76 10.16 0.54
N TYR A 118 7.92 9.42 -0.53
CA TYR A 118 9.21 9.13 -1.15
C TYR A 118 9.19 9.49 -2.63
N ASP A 119 10.18 10.23 -3.09
CA ASP A 119 10.32 10.62 -4.49
C ASP A 119 11.31 9.67 -5.19
N ILE A 120 10.82 8.86 -6.13
CA ILE A 120 11.65 7.90 -6.88
C ILE A 120 12.48 8.56 -7.98
N SER A 121 12.24 9.82 -8.32
CA SER A 121 13.09 10.56 -9.28
C SER A 121 14.38 11.04 -8.66
N THR A 122 14.34 11.41 -7.37
CA THR A 122 15.49 11.88 -6.59
C THR A 122 16.02 10.84 -5.62
N PHE A 123 15.26 9.76 -5.39
CA PHE A 123 15.51 8.75 -4.36
C PHE A 123 15.64 9.35 -2.95
N GLN A 124 14.75 10.28 -2.60
CA GLN A 124 14.76 10.97 -1.32
C GLN A 124 13.37 10.95 -0.66
N PHE A 125 13.36 10.95 0.68
CA PHE A 125 12.14 11.21 1.43
C PHE A 125 11.75 12.68 1.37
N GLY A 126 10.45 12.91 1.19
CA GLY A 126 9.80 14.18 1.42
C GLY A 126 9.14 14.23 2.81
N ASP A 127 7.90 14.68 2.81
CA ASP A 127 7.11 14.84 4.04
C ASP A 127 6.75 13.51 4.71
N THR A 128 6.43 13.61 6.01
CA THR A 128 5.81 12.51 6.77
C THR A 128 4.55 13.06 7.45
N TYR A 129 3.41 12.39 7.21
CA TYR A 129 2.13 12.77 7.77
C TYR A 129 1.81 11.89 8.98
N PHE A 130 1.86 12.49 10.18
CA PHE A 130 1.46 11.85 11.43
C PHE A 130 -0.02 12.09 11.65
N LEU A 131 -0.85 11.08 11.42
CA LEU A 131 -2.30 11.20 11.29
C LEU A 131 -3.07 10.84 12.57
N GLY A 132 -2.38 10.48 13.64
CA GLY A 132 -3.01 10.22 14.94
C GLY A 132 -3.47 11.51 15.63
N ASN A 133 -4.19 11.38 16.73
CA ASN A 133 -4.68 12.51 17.50
C ASN A 133 -3.52 13.42 17.94
N ASN A 134 -3.68 14.72 17.73
CA ASN A 134 -2.63 15.73 17.97
C ASN A 134 -1.33 15.47 17.22
N GLY A 135 -1.39 14.91 16.00
CA GLY A 135 -0.20 14.61 15.22
C GLY A 135 0.63 13.45 15.77
N SER A 136 0.03 12.56 16.55
CA SER A 136 0.70 11.35 17.02
C SER A 136 0.78 10.27 15.92
N THR A 137 1.51 9.21 16.20
CA THR A 137 1.57 8.04 15.29
C THR A 137 0.24 7.29 15.29
N VAL A 138 -0.14 6.78 14.13
CA VAL A 138 -1.25 5.83 13.93
C VAL A 138 -0.86 4.84 12.84
N THR A 139 -1.26 3.59 12.98
CA THR A 139 -1.05 2.59 11.94
C THR A 139 -1.96 2.88 10.75
N VAL A 140 -1.35 3.19 9.60
CA VAL A 140 -2.04 3.31 8.31
C VAL A 140 -1.88 1.98 7.58
N THR A 141 -2.99 1.36 7.22
CA THR A 141 -2.99 0.04 6.56
C THR A 141 -2.82 0.16 5.06
N GLN A 142 -3.52 1.12 4.45
CA GLN A 142 -3.46 1.40 3.02
C GLN A 142 -3.66 2.89 2.75
N THR A 143 -3.16 3.33 1.61
CA THR A 143 -3.45 4.63 1.01
C THR A 143 -4.06 4.42 -0.37
N ALA A 144 -4.84 5.39 -0.84
CA ALA A 144 -5.34 5.47 -2.21
C ALA A 144 -5.50 6.93 -2.62
N ILE A 145 -5.38 7.21 -3.92
CA ILE A 145 -5.62 8.54 -4.47
C ILE A 145 -6.86 8.47 -5.36
N TYR A 146 -7.81 9.35 -5.07
CA TYR A 146 -9.04 9.45 -5.83
C TYR A 146 -9.46 10.91 -5.96
N ASN A 147 -9.67 11.38 -7.20
CA ASN A 147 -10.04 12.76 -7.50
C ASN A 147 -9.12 13.81 -6.85
N ASN A 148 -7.81 13.64 -6.96
CA ASN A 148 -6.78 14.51 -6.37
C ASN A 148 -6.80 14.55 -4.82
N ILE A 149 -7.43 13.58 -4.18
CA ILE A 149 -7.50 13.46 -2.72
C ILE A 149 -6.74 12.20 -2.32
N LEU A 150 -5.83 12.35 -1.35
CA LEU A 150 -5.14 11.23 -0.70
C LEU A 150 -6.01 10.72 0.46
N TYR A 151 -6.35 9.44 0.41
CA TYR A 151 -7.04 8.72 1.48
C TYR A 151 -6.07 7.80 2.21
N ALA A 152 -6.23 7.69 3.53
CA ALA A 152 -5.44 6.83 4.39
C ALA A 152 -6.35 6.06 5.35
N SER A 153 -6.42 4.74 5.23
CA SER A 153 -7.18 3.89 6.16
C SER A 153 -6.37 3.63 7.41
N CYS A 154 -6.91 4.06 8.56
CA CYS A 154 -6.22 3.99 9.84
C CYS A 154 -6.88 2.97 10.76
N ARG A 155 -6.05 2.17 11.45
CA ARG A 155 -6.50 1.23 12.49
C ARG A 155 -6.83 1.95 13.81
N ASP A 156 -7.30 1.18 14.78
CA ASP A 156 -7.51 1.61 16.16
C ASP A 156 -8.43 2.82 16.29
N ASN A 157 -9.52 2.85 15.50
CA ASN A 157 -10.46 3.95 15.36
C ASN A 157 -9.83 5.26 14.83
N GLY A 158 -8.69 5.18 14.16
CA GLY A 158 -8.04 6.33 13.54
C GLY A 158 -8.83 6.93 12.37
N GLY A 159 -9.81 6.23 11.84
CA GLY A 159 -10.70 6.66 10.77
C GLY A 159 -10.15 6.41 9.36
N LEU A 160 -10.96 6.72 8.36
CA LEU A 160 -10.48 6.95 7.01
C LEU A 160 -10.19 8.44 6.88
N LYS A 161 -8.91 8.78 6.87
CA LYS A 161 -8.45 10.17 6.77
C LYS A 161 -8.24 10.56 5.33
N TYR A 162 -8.47 11.83 5.01
CA TYR A 162 -8.29 12.32 3.65
C TYR A 162 -7.91 13.79 3.60
N ILE A 163 -7.15 14.14 2.55
CA ILE A 163 -6.69 15.50 2.29
C ILE A 163 -6.53 15.72 0.79
N ASP A 164 -6.84 16.93 0.34
CA ASP A 164 -6.55 17.38 -1.03
C ASP A 164 -5.04 17.44 -1.25
N LEU A 165 -4.56 16.86 -2.35
CA LEU A 165 -3.14 16.86 -2.70
C LEU A 165 -2.59 18.25 -3.03
N ASP A 166 -3.44 19.20 -3.39
CA ASP A 166 -3.06 20.60 -3.59
C ASP A 166 -2.99 21.41 -2.28
N ASN A 167 -3.41 20.84 -1.14
CA ASN A 167 -3.28 21.52 0.16
C ASN A 167 -1.80 21.74 0.50
N PRO A 168 -1.33 22.99 0.69
CA PRO A 168 0.09 23.26 0.98
C PRO A 168 0.51 22.83 2.40
N ASN A 169 -0.44 22.57 3.30
CA ASN A 169 -0.18 22.25 4.71
C ASN A 169 -0.50 20.79 5.06
N LYS A 170 -0.22 19.85 4.17
CA LYS A 170 -0.51 18.41 4.39
C LYS A 170 0.17 17.82 5.62
N ILE A 171 1.26 18.43 6.11
CA ILE A 171 1.96 18.02 7.34
C ILE A 171 1.11 18.28 8.59
N ASP A 172 0.26 19.33 8.58
CA ASP A 172 -0.62 19.64 9.70
C ASP A 172 -1.81 18.68 9.75
N PHE A 173 -1.85 17.81 10.76
CA PHE A 173 -2.93 16.84 10.96
C PHE A 173 -4.32 17.48 11.06
N ASN A 174 -4.43 18.75 11.47
CA ASN A 174 -5.70 19.48 11.55
C ASN A 174 -6.30 19.78 10.17
N GLN A 175 -5.52 19.71 9.11
CA GLN A 175 -5.99 19.89 7.73
C GLN A 175 -6.65 18.62 7.17
N TRP A 176 -6.39 17.48 7.80
CA TRP A 176 -6.97 16.20 7.38
C TRP A 176 -8.40 16.05 7.87
N GLN A 177 -9.29 15.71 6.96
CA GLN A 177 -10.66 15.34 7.29
C GLN A 177 -10.73 13.85 7.62
N THR A 178 -11.84 13.42 8.26
CA THR A 178 -11.94 12.04 8.77
C THR A 178 -13.36 11.51 8.69
N TYR A 179 -13.54 10.38 8.02
CA TYR A 179 -14.69 9.49 8.25
C TYR A 179 -14.37 8.63 9.47
N THR A 180 -15.19 8.75 10.52
CA THR A 180 -14.96 8.07 11.79
C THR A 180 -15.15 6.55 11.69
N GLY A 181 -14.37 5.81 12.46
CA GLY A 181 -14.45 4.34 12.54
C GLY A 181 -13.08 3.66 12.45
N ASN A 182 -13.12 2.35 12.34
CA ASN A 182 -11.93 1.51 12.17
C ASN A 182 -11.95 0.92 10.77
N TYR A 183 -11.01 1.31 9.93
CA TYR A 183 -10.91 0.94 8.52
C TYR A 183 -9.70 0.03 8.29
N PHE A 184 -9.87 -0.96 7.41
CA PHE A 184 -8.87 -1.98 7.13
C PHE A 184 -8.21 -1.82 5.77
N GLY A 185 -8.86 -1.16 4.83
CA GLY A 185 -8.34 -0.94 3.51
C GLY A 185 -9.09 0.15 2.75
N VAL A 186 -8.44 0.71 1.74
CA VAL A 186 -9.00 1.67 0.80
C VAL A 186 -8.39 1.43 -0.58
N GLN A 187 -9.24 1.28 -1.60
CA GLN A 187 -8.82 1.02 -2.98
C GLN A 187 -9.68 1.80 -3.96
N VAL A 188 -9.12 2.03 -5.14
CA VAL A 188 -9.83 2.65 -6.27
C VAL A 188 -9.92 1.64 -7.42
N VAL A 189 -11.12 1.40 -7.90
CA VAL A 189 -11.40 0.51 -9.03
C VAL A 189 -12.32 1.25 -9.98
N SER A 190 -11.99 1.32 -11.28
CA SER A 190 -12.83 1.92 -12.33
C SER A 190 -13.43 3.28 -11.93
N ASN A 191 -12.59 4.15 -11.38
CA ASN A 191 -12.97 5.48 -10.90
C ASN A 191 -14.04 5.50 -9.79
N LYS A 192 -14.07 4.47 -8.94
CA LYS A 192 -14.84 4.41 -7.70
C LYS A 192 -13.90 4.11 -6.53
N LEU A 193 -14.11 4.75 -5.39
CA LEU A 193 -13.34 4.47 -4.18
C LEU A 193 -14.15 3.56 -3.26
N PHE A 194 -13.52 2.45 -2.87
CA PHE A 194 -14.05 1.47 -1.93
C PHE A 194 -13.20 1.38 -0.68
N THR A 195 -13.84 1.13 0.45
CA THR A 195 -13.18 0.90 1.73
C THR A 195 -13.90 -0.16 2.54
N VAL A 196 -13.16 -0.87 3.39
CA VAL A 196 -13.70 -1.89 4.30
C VAL A 196 -13.59 -1.41 5.73
N LYS A 197 -14.68 -1.53 6.49
CA LYS A 197 -14.78 -1.10 7.88
C LYS A 197 -14.91 -2.31 8.83
N SER A 198 -14.70 -2.09 10.12
CA SER A 198 -14.78 -3.13 11.16
C SER A 198 -16.15 -3.82 11.30
N ASP A 199 -17.21 -3.23 10.78
CA ASP A 199 -18.53 -3.83 10.69
C ASP A 199 -18.66 -4.90 9.59
N ARG A 200 -17.56 -5.15 8.85
CA ARG A 200 -17.48 -6.12 7.76
C ARG A 200 -18.33 -5.72 6.54
N ILE A 201 -18.42 -4.44 6.25
CA ILE A 201 -19.12 -3.93 5.09
C ILE A 201 -18.13 -3.23 4.17
N ILE A 202 -18.26 -3.45 2.86
CA ILE A 202 -17.63 -2.63 1.83
C ILE A 202 -18.48 -1.36 1.67
N TYR A 203 -17.83 -0.23 1.76
CA TYR A 203 -18.42 1.08 1.50
C TYR A 203 -17.87 1.66 0.21
N GLU A 204 -18.73 2.31 -0.55
CA GLU A 204 -18.38 3.13 -1.71
C GLU A 204 -18.45 4.61 -1.32
N LEU A 205 -17.46 5.39 -1.77
CA LEU A 205 -17.51 6.85 -1.60
C LEU A 205 -18.34 7.48 -2.72
N GLU A 206 -19.42 8.12 -2.32
CA GLU A 206 -20.27 8.93 -3.18
C GLU A 206 -20.27 10.40 -2.78
N GLN A 207 -21.01 11.24 -3.52
CA GLN A 207 -21.13 12.68 -3.21
C GLN A 207 -21.63 12.98 -1.80
N THR A 208 -22.47 12.11 -1.24
CA THR A 208 -23.05 12.26 0.09
C THR A 208 -22.20 11.63 1.21
N GLY A 209 -21.08 11.00 0.85
CA GLY A 209 -20.17 10.32 1.77
C GLY A 209 -20.07 8.82 1.53
N LEU A 210 -19.64 8.08 2.55
CA LEU A 210 -19.48 6.62 2.47
C LEU A 210 -20.83 5.90 2.57
N ILE A 211 -21.21 5.22 1.51
CA ILE A 211 -22.47 4.46 1.40
C ILE A 211 -22.17 2.96 1.58
N PRO A 212 -22.86 2.28 2.50
CA PRO A 212 -22.71 0.83 2.66
C PRO A 212 -23.21 0.09 1.41
N ARG A 213 -22.42 -0.90 0.96
CA ARG A 213 -22.73 -1.67 -0.24
C ARG A 213 -22.84 -3.16 0.06
N GLU A 214 -21.73 -3.84 0.24
CA GLU A 214 -21.67 -5.30 0.30
C GLU A 214 -21.23 -5.79 1.68
N PRO A 215 -22.03 -6.62 2.37
CA PRO A 215 -21.66 -7.25 3.62
C PRO A 215 -20.70 -8.43 3.38
N LEU A 216 -19.65 -8.53 4.18
CA LEU A 216 -18.67 -9.60 4.16
C LEU A 216 -18.85 -10.56 5.33
N GLN A 217 -18.49 -11.83 5.14
CA GLN A 217 -18.51 -12.83 6.23
C GLN A 217 -17.46 -12.53 7.30
N SER A 218 -16.31 -12.01 6.89
CA SER A 218 -15.22 -11.61 7.79
C SER A 218 -14.47 -10.40 7.22
N ILE A 219 -13.56 -9.85 8.00
CA ILE A 219 -12.64 -8.81 7.51
C ILE A 219 -11.59 -9.48 6.62
N PRO A 220 -11.35 -9.00 5.40
CA PRO A 220 -10.35 -9.55 4.52
C PRO A 220 -8.93 -9.36 5.10
N ILE A 221 -8.06 -10.33 4.86
CA ILE A 221 -6.62 -10.27 5.17
C ILE A 221 -5.94 -9.29 4.22
N ASP A 222 -6.36 -9.27 2.95
CA ASP A 222 -5.86 -8.37 1.92
C ASP A 222 -7.03 -7.82 1.11
N PHE A 223 -6.94 -6.54 0.74
CA PHE A 223 -7.96 -5.80 0.00
C PHE A 223 -7.26 -5.02 -1.10
N ARG A 224 -7.47 -5.41 -2.34
CA ARG A 224 -6.73 -4.89 -3.50
C ARG A 224 -7.63 -4.53 -4.65
N ALA A 225 -7.15 -3.61 -5.46
CA ALA A 225 -7.65 -3.32 -6.80
C ALA A 225 -6.72 -3.94 -7.86
N GLY A 226 -7.28 -4.45 -8.94
CA GLY A 226 -6.54 -4.92 -10.09
C GLY A 226 -7.47 -5.29 -11.26
N PHE A 227 -7.10 -4.90 -12.48
CA PHE A 227 -7.86 -5.22 -13.70
C PHE A 227 -9.37 -4.90 -13.61
N ASP A 228 -9.69 -3.70 -13.12
CA ASP A 228 -11.07 -3.23 -12.91
C ASP A 228 -11.91 -4.09 -11.94
N GLN A 229 -11.24 -4.79 -11.03
CA GLN A 229 -11.85 -5.64 -10.03
C GLN A 229 -11.34 -5.33 -8.63
N LEU A 230 -12.18 -5.59 -7.62
CA LEU A 230 -11.77 -5.71 -6.23
C LEU A 230 -11.45 -7.17 -5.94
N VAL A 231 -10.29 -7.39 -5.34
CA VAL A 231 -9.82 -8.69 -4.90
C VAL A 231 -9.75 -8.69 -3.38
N LEU A 232 -10.54 -9.54 -2.76
CA LEU A 232 -10.56 -9.73 -1.31
C LEU A 232 -10.01 -11.12 -0.99
N THR A 233 -8.96 -11.15 -0.18
CA THR A 233 -8.38 -12.41 0.30
C THR A 233 -8.79 -12.66 1.74
N PHE A 234 -9.31 -13.83 2.00
CA PHE A 234 -9.65 -14.33 3.32
C PHE A 234 -8.73 -15.51 3.69
N SER A 235 -8.90 -16.08 4.88
CA SER A 235 -8.05 -17.21 5.33
C SER A 235 -8.23 -18.49 4.51
N ASN A 236 -9.36 -18.66 3.86
CA ASN A 236 -9.78 -19.90 3.19
C ASN A 236 -10.33 -19.69 1.77
N GLU A 237 -10.45 -18.44 1.33
CA GLU A 237 -11.00 -18.12 0.01
C GLU A 237 -10.48 -16.80 -0.53
N ILE A 238 -10.63 -16.59 -1.83
CA ILE A 238 -10.47 -15.32 -2.53
C ILE A 238 -11.79 -14.99 -3.19
N GLN A 239 -12.27 -13.77 -3.00
CA GLN A 239 -13.45 -13.24 -3.65
C GLN A 239 -13.06 -12.14 -4.63
N LEU A 240 -13.64 -12.20 -5.84
CA LEU A 240 -13.45 -11.18 -6.87
C LEU A 240 -14.79 -10.49 -7.10
N PHE A 241 -14.78 -9.18 -7.04
CA PHE A 241 -15.94 -8.35 -7.33
C PHE A 241 -15.65 -7.45 -8.53
N ASP A 242 -16.65 -7.23 -9.37
CA ASP A 242 -16.59 -6.18 -10.37
C ASP A 242 -16.72 -4.78 -9.73
N ASN A 243 -16.69 -3.74 -10.55
CA ASN A 243 -16.79 -2.35 -10.08
C ASN A 243 -18.20 -1.95 -9.57
N ASP A 244 -19.20 -2.79 -9.72
CA ASP A 244 -20.56 -2.63 -9.16
C ASP A 244 -20.79 -3.55 -7.95
N LEU A 245 -19.72 -4.19 -7.46
CA LEU A 245 -19.69 -5.13 -6.35
C LEU A 245 -20.53 -6.40 -6.58
N ASN A 246 -20.66 -6.82 -7.84
CA ASN A 246 -21.18 -8.15 -8.12
C ASN A 246 -20.06 -9.18 -7.89
N LEU A 247 -20.35 -10.19 -7.06
CA LEU A 247 -19.41 -11.30 -6.83
C LEU A 247 -19.26 -12.10 -8.13
N MET A 248 -18.02 -12.25 -8.60
CA MET A 248 -17.67 -12.97 -9.82
C MET A 248 -17.19 -14.40 -9.53
N ILE A 249 -16.41 -14.57 -8.46
CA ILE A 249 -15.84 -15.85 -7.97
C ILE A 249 -15.73 -15.80 -6.45
#